data_6914bbe15e4da7ea78cb354949834112
#
_entry.id   6914bbe15e4da7ea78cb354949834112
#
_cell.length_a   1.000
_cell.length_b   1.000
_cell.length_c   1.000
_cell.angle_alpha   90.00
_cell.angle_beta   90.00
_cell.angle_gamma   90.00
#
_symmetry.space_group_name_H-M   'P 1'
#
loop_
_entity.id
_entity.type
_entity.pdbx_description
1 polymer ?
#
loop_
_entity_poly.entity_id
_entity_poly.type
_entity_poly.pdbx_seq_one_letter_code
_entity_poly.pdbx_strand_id
1 'polypeptide(L)'
;MASLRKQIHVDVPVSLAWGALRDVGALHTKLVPGFVTDTRMDGTARIVTFGNGTVAREEIVGVDDQRHRVCWAILDPPFQHYSAAAWVEADGDGCRFVWTVDLLPDELAGRVEGMMSAGIQVIRKTLESTAAN
;
A
#
# COMPACT_ATOMS: atom_id res chain seq x y z
N MET A 1 -9.27 17.29 8.16
CA MET A 1 -8.75 15.98 7.75
C MET A 1 -7.79 16.16 6.60
N ALA A 2 -6.60 15.59 6.67
CA ALA A 2 -5.66 15.61 5.57
C ALA A 2 -5.96 14.48 4.60
N SER A 3 -5.92 14.78 3.30
CA SER A 3 -6.12 13.81 2.23
C SER A 3 -4.89 13.79 1.34
N LEU A 4 -4.24 12.64 1.27
CA LEU A 4 -2.98 12.45 0.54
C LEU A 4 -3.20 11.52 -0.63
N ARG A 5 -2.50 11.77 -1.74
CA ARG A 5 -2.56 10.91 -2.91
C ARG A 5 -1.18 10.84 -3.56
N LYS A 6 -0.75 9.62 -3.86
CA LYS A 6 0.45 9.36 -4.66
C LYS A 6 0.07 8.41 -5.79
N GLN A 7 0.70 8.59 -6.94
CA GLN A 7 0.51 7.68 -8.06
C GLN A 7 1.80 7.56 -8.85
N ILE A 8 1.97 6.43 -9.51
CA ILE A 8 3.15 6.14 -10.30
C ILE A 8 2.80 5.20 -11.44
N HIS A 9 3.41 5.43 -12.61
CA HIS A 9 3.34 4.49 -13.70
C HIS A 9 4.27 3.31 -13.41
N VAL A 10 3.79 2.08 -13.66
CA VAL A 10 4.55 0.86 -13.50
C VAL A 10 4.51 0.10 -14.83
N ASP A 11 5.66 -0.28 -15.33
CA ASP A 11 5.78 -0.92 -16.65
C ASP A 11 5.55 -2.42 -16.56
N VAL A 12 4.38 -2.80 -16.06
CA VAL A 12 3.92 -4.20 -15.94
C VAL A 12 2.43 -4.27 -16.25
N PRO A 13 1.91 -5.46 -16.62
CA PRO A 13 0.46 -5.61 -16.81
C PRO A 13 -0.32 -5.39 -15.51
N VAL A 14 -1.55 -4.90 -15.64
CA VAL A 14 -2.47 -4.73 -14.50
C VAL A 14 -2.59 -6.02 -13.69
N SER A 15 -2.70 -7.18 -14.35
CA SER A 15 -2.87 -8.46 -13.67
C SER A 15 -1.70 -8.81 -12.73
N LEU A 16 -0.48 -8.47 -13.12
CA LEU A 16 0.70 -8.70 -12.27
C LEU A 16 0.67 -7.80 -11.06
N ALA A 17 0.44 -6.51 -11.26
CA ALA A 17 0.39 -5.54 -10.16
C ALA A 17 -0.78 -5.83 -9.21
N TRP A 18 -1.94 -6.16 -9.74
CA TRP A 18 -3.10 -6.51 -8.93
C TRP A 18 -2.87 -7.79 -8.12
N GLY A 19 -2.24 -8.81 -8.73
CA GLY A 19 -1.91 -10.04 -8.02
C GLY A 19 -1.04 -9.80 -6.79
N ALA A 20 -0.10 -8.87 -6.87
CA ALA A 20 0.73 -8.49 -5.74
C ALA A 20 -0.05 -7.68 -4.70
N LEU A 21 -0.83 -6.69 -5.14
CA LEU A 21 -1.59 -5.81 -4.24
C LEU A 21 -2.66 -6.59 -3.47
N ARG A 22 -3.41 -7.47 -4.13
CA ARG A 22 -4.50 -8.21 -3.50
C ARG A 22 -4.03 -9.22 -2.45
N ASP A 23 -2.79 -9.64 -2.50
CA ASP A 23 -2.22 -10.58 -1.55
C ASP A 23 -1.78 -9.84 -0.29
N VAL A 24 -2.77 -9.44 0.50
CA VAL A 24 -2.56 -8.51 1.63
C VAL A 24 -1.65 -9.05 2.72
N GLY A 25 -1.52 -10.38 2.84
CA GLY A 25 -0.62 -11.01 3.81
C GLY A 25 0.82 -11.14 3.34
N ALA A 26 1.09 -10.84 2.07
CA ALA A 26 2.42 -10.94 1.47
C ALA A 26 3.00 -9.57 1.10
N LEU A 27 2.62 -8.53 1.83
CA LEU A 27 3.06 -7.15 1.60
C LEU A 27 4.58 -7.03 1.58
N HIS A 28 5.27 -7.72 2.49
CA HIS A 28 6.72 -7.66 2.67
C HIS A 28 7.52 -8.44 1.62
N THR A 29 6.88 -9.28 0.84
CA THR A 29 7.57 -10.08 -0.20
C THR A 29 7.17 -9.71 -1.61
N LYS A 30 5.90 -9.36 -1.83
CA LYS A 30 5.36 -9.15 -3.17
C LYS A 30 5.27 -7.69 -3.58
N LEU A 31 5.17 -6.77 -2.62
CA LEU A 31 4.89 -5.37 -2.94
C LEU A 31 5.98 -4.40 -2.46
N VAL A 32 6.39 -4.48 -1.21
CA VAL A 32 7.34 -3.51 -0.61
C VAL A 32 8.44 -4.18 0.22
N PRO A 33 9.20 -5.14 -0.35
CA PRO A 33 10.26 -5.80 0.39
C PRO A 33 11.32 -4.78 0.88
N GLY A 34 11.74 -4.92 2.14
CA GLY A 34 12.70 -4.03 2.78
C GLY A 34 12.07 -2.79 3.40
N PHE A 35 11.14 -2.15 2.71
CA PHE A 35 10.32 -1.07 3.27
C PHE A 35 9.42 -1.61 4.39
N VAL A 36 8.85 -2.79 4.16
CA VAL A 36 8.18 -3.62 5.15
C VAL A 36 8.98 -4.91 5.29
N THR A 37 9.32 -5.30 6.51
CA THR A 37 10.16 -6.47 6.78
C THR A 37 9.37 -7.70 7.17
N ASP A 38 8.14 -7.52 7.65
CA ASP A 38 7.26 -8.64 8.02
C ASP A 38 5.80 -8.23 7.90
N THR A 39 4.97 -9.20 7.54
CA THR A 39 3.52 -9.06 7.50
C THR A 39 2.92 -10.33 8.06
N ARG A 40 2.05 -10.19 9.05
CA ARG A 40 1.41 -11.34 9.71
C ARG A 40 -0.08 -11.08 9.77
N MET A 41 -0.88 -12.03 9.29
CA MET A 41 -2.33 -11.93 9.39
C MET A 41 -2.80 -12.27 10.80
N ASP A 42 -3.77 -11.50 11.29
CA ASP A 42 -4.44 -11.71 12.57
C ASP A 42 -5.93 -11.45 12.34
N GLY A 43 -6.67 -12.50 12.00
CA GLY A 43 -8.07 -12.38 11.58
C GLY A 43 -8.17 -11.55 10.29
N THR A 44 -8.94 -10.47 10.34
CA THR A 44 -9.13 -9.56 9.21
C THR A 44 -8.10 -8.45 9.14
N ALA A 45 -7.17 -8.39 10.10
CA ALA A 45 -6.11 -7.42 10.12
C ALA A 45 -4.77 -8.02 9.70
N ARG A 46 -3.87 -7.18 9.20
CA ARG A 46 -2.47 -7.54 9.02
C ARG A 46 -1.62 -6.71 9.97
N ILE A 47 -0.63 -7.36 10.59
CA ILE A 47 0.34 -6.70 11.44
C ILE A 47 1.58 -6.47 10.59
N VAL A 48 1.91 -5.21 10.36
CA VAL A 48 2.96 -4.78 9.45
C VAL A 48 4.13 -4.24 10.25
N THR A 49 5.32 -4.80 10.04
CA THR A 49 6.56 -4.29 10.62
C THR A 49 7.33 -3.57 9.52
N PHE A 50 7.56 -2.28 9.71
CA PHE A 50 8.32 -1.45 8.78
C PHE A 50 9.82 -1.61 9.01
N GLY A 51 10.62 -1.24 8.00
CA GLY A 51 12.08 -1.34 8.06
C GLY A 51 12.72 -0.54 9.19
N ASN A 52 12.05 0.52 9.66
CA ASN A 52 12.51 1.32 10.80
C ASN A 52 12.07 0.75 12.18
N GLY A 53 11.42 -0.42 12.18
CA GLY A 53 10.96 -1.07 13.40
C GLY A 53 9.55 -0.69 13.86
N THR A 54 8.93 0.30 13.23
CA THR A 54 7.54 0.68 13.54
C THR A 54 6.60 -0.48 13.19
N VAL A 55 5.62 -0.74 14.05
CA VAL A 55 4.60 -1.78 13.83
C VAL A 55 3.24 -1.10 13.71
N ALA A 56 2.47 -1.48 12.69
CA ALA A 56 1.11 -1.00 12.49
C ALA A 56 0.16 -2.17 12.36
N ARG A 57 -1.02 -2.04 12.95
CA ARG A 57 -2.13 -2.96 12.75
C ARG A 57 -3.07 -2.36 11.72
N GLU A 58 -3.15 -2.97 10.56
CA GLU A 58 -3.97 -2.50 9.44
C GLU A 58 -5.17 -3.41 9.26
N GLU A 59 -6.35 -2.90 9.56
CA GLU A 59 -7.60 -3.62 9.34
C GLU A 59 -7.91 -3.62 7.85
N ILE A 60 -8.04 -4.80 7.25
CA ILE A 60 -8.38 -4.89 5.83
C ILE A 60 -9.89 -4.71 5.70
N VAL A 61 -10.29 -3.60 5.12
CA VAL A 61 -11.70 -3.23 4.98
C VAL A 61 -12.32 -3.89 3.75
N GLY A 62 -11.58 -4.00 2.66
CA GLY A 62 -12.10 -4.64 1.46
C GLY A 62 -11.04 -4.94 0.43
N VAL A 63 -11.28 -6.02 -0.32
CA VAL A 63 -10.50 -6.38 -1.50
C VAL A 63 -11.50 -6.51 -2.65
N ASP A 64 -11.38 -5.65 -3.67
CA ASP A 64 -12.32 -5.58 -4.79
C ASP A 64 -11.60 -6.03 -6.07
N ASP A 65 -11.84 -7.27 -6.46
CA ASP A 65 -11.20 -7.85 -7.64
C ASP A 65 -11.69 -7.23 -8.96
N GLN A 66 -12.88 -6.63 -8.97
CA GLN A 66 -13.40 -5.97 -10.18
C GLN A 66 -12.74 -4.61 -10.41
N ARG A 67 -12.52 -3.85 -9.33
CA ARG A 67 -11.91 -2.52 -9.41
C ARG A 67 -10.42 -2.52 -9.13
N HIS A 68 -9.85 -3.70 -8.84
CA HIS A 68 -8.43 -3.85 -8.49
C HIS A 68 -8.03 -2.93 -7.35
N ARG A 69 -8.83 -2.95 -6.28
CA ARG A 69 -8.71 -1.99 -5.18
C ARG A 69 -8.71 -2.69 -3.83
N VAL A 70 -7.76 -2.28 -2.97
CA VAL A 70 -7.69 -2.73 -1.57
C VAL A 70 -7.87 -1.51 -0.67
N CYS A 71 -8.69 -1.65 0.38
CA CYS A 71 -8.90 -0.62 1.38
C CYS A 71 -8.50 -1.15 2.74
N TRP A 72 -7.87 -0.31 3.55
CA TRP A 72 -7.52 -0.66 4.92
C TRP A 72 -7.61 0.55 5.84
N ALA A 73 -7.64 0.30 7.15
CA ALA A 73 -7.73 1.32 8.17
C ALA A 73 -6.77 1.02 9.31
N ILE A 74 -6.27 2.09 9.94
CA ILE A 74 -5.55 1.98 11.21
C ILE A 74 -6.44 2.60 12.27
N LEU A 75 -6.78 1.82 13.31
CA LEU A 75 -7.71 2.23 14.35
C LEU A 75 -6.98 2.65 15.63
N ASP A 76 -5.66 2.47 15.68
CA ASP A 76 -4.86 2.68 16.88
C ASP A 76 -4.19 4.05 16.89
N PRO A 77 -3.85 4.58 18.10
CA PRO A 77 -3.04 5.78 18.19
C PRO A 77 -1.72 5.63 17.42
N PRO A 78 -1.14 6.72 16.90
CA PRO A 78 -1.49 8.12 17.17
C PRO A 78 -2.62 8.66 16.28
N PHE A 79 -3.21 7.85 15.40
CA PHE A 79 -4.25 8.32 14.50
C PHE A 79 -5.60 8.38 15.19
N GLN A 80 -6.32 9.49 15.01
CA GLN A 80 -7.74 9.60 15.33
C GLN A 80 -8.59 9.04 14.21
N HIS A 81 -8.08 9.13 12.98
CA HIS A 81 -8.65 8.53 11.78
C HIS A 81 -7.52 8.18 10.82
N TYR A 82 -7.59 7.03 10.19
CA TYR A 82 -6.70 6.64 9.10
C TYR A 82 -7.44 5.65 8.23
N SER A 83 -7.78 6.07 7.02
CA SER A 83 -8.33 5.19 6.02
C SER A 83 -7.50 5.31 4.74
N ALA A 84 -7.16 4.18 4.16
CA ALA A 84 -6.31 4.11 3.00
C ALA A 84 -6.94 3.26 1.92
N ALA A 85 -6.58 3.54 0.68
CA ALA A 85 -6.91 2.72 -0.46
C ALA A 85 -5.75 2.71 -1.43
N ALA A 86 -5.58 1.58 -2.11
CA ALA A 86 -4.67 1.47 -3.23
C ALA A 86 -5.37 0.71 -4.35
N TRP A 87 -5.11 1.11 -5.59
CA TRP A 87 -5.69 0.43 -6.75
C TRP A 87 -4.75 0.51 -7.93
N VAL A 88 -5.04 -0.35 -8.89
CA VAL A 88 -4.28 -0.46 -10.13
C VAL A 88 -5.23 -0.25 -11.31
N GLU A 89 -4.82 0.59 -12.24
CA GLU A 89 -5.59 0.83 -13.47
C GLU A 89 -4.67 0.78 -14.68
N ALA A 90 -5.24 0.48 -15.84
CA ALA A 90 -4.48 0.43 -17.08
C ALA A 90 -3.94 1.84 -17.42
N ASP A 91 -2.71 1.89 -17.93
CA ASP A 91 -2.05 3.13 -18.32
C ASP A 91 -1.08 2.83 -19.46
N GLY A 92 -1.56 3.02 -20.70
CA GLY A 92 -0.82 2.64 -21.89
C GLY A 92 -0.56 1.13 -21.92
N ASP A 93 0.69 0.74 -22.14
CA ASP A 93 1.09 -0.66 -22.15
C ASP A 93 1.38 -1.21 -20.76
N GLY A 94 1.35 -0.36 -19.74
CA GLY A 94 1.57 -0.74 -18.36
C GLY A 94 0.36 -0.45 -17.49
N CYS A 95 0.62 -0.06 -16.26
CA CYS A 95 -0.44 0.29 -15.32
C CYS A 95 -0.05 1.51 -14.49
N ARG A 96 -1.04 2.06 -13.79
CA ARG A 96 -0.85 3.11 -12.81
C ARG A 96 -1.23 2.57 -11.45
N PHE A 97 -0.32 2.70 -10.50
CA PHE A 97 -0.57 2.38 -9.10
C PHE A 97 -0.94 3.67 -8.38
N VAL A 98 -2.08 3.68 -7.72
CA VAL A 98 -2.60 4.84 -7.00
C VAL A 98 -2.77 4.47 -5.53
N TRP A 99 -2.35 5.36 -4.65
CA TRP A 99 -2.41 5.16 -3.20
C TRP A 99 -2.93 6.43 -2.55
N THR A 100 -4.02 6.32 -1.78
CA THR A 100 -4.63 7.45 -1.07
C THR A 100 -4.73 7.16 0.41
N VAL A 101 -4.60 8.21 1.22
CA VAL A 101 -4.78 8.14 2.67
C VAL A 101 -5.54 9.39 3.12
N ASP A 102 -6.57 9.19 3.93
CA ASP A 102 -7.25 10.26 4.66
C ASP A 102 -6.96 10.06 6.13
N LEU A 103 -6.52 11.10 6.82
CA LEU A 103 -6.09 10.96 8.21
C LEU A 103 -6.40 12.17 9.10
N LEU A 104 -6.45 11.91 10.39
CA LEU A 104 -6.46 12.86 11.49
C LEU A 104 -5.51 12.35 12.57
N PRO A 105 -4.82 13.20 13.32
CA PRO A 105 -4.77 14.67 13.18
C PRO A 105 -3.90 15.11 12.00
N ASP A 106 -4.14 16.31 11.51
CA ASP A 106 -3.45 16.84 10.32
C ASP A 106 -1.94 16.96 10.50
N GLU A 107 -1.46 17.10 11.73
CA GLU A 107 -0.02 17.19 12.04
C GLU A 107 0.77 15.97 11.59
N LEU A 108 0.11 14.80 11.43
CA LEU A 108 0.76 13.57 10.97
C LEU A 108 0.88 13.47 9.45
N ALA A 109 0.28 14.41 8.71
CA ALA A 109 0.23 14.33 7.25
C ALA A 109 1.61 14.32 6.59
N GLY A 110 2.53 15.18 7.05
CA GLY A 110 3.88 15.26 6.48
C GLY A 110 4.66 13.95 6.62
N ARG A 111 4.54 13.31 7.79
CA ARG A 111 5.17 12.02 8.09
C ARG A 111 4.61 10.91 7.20
N VAL A 112 3.28 10.86 7.06
CA VAL A 112 2.63 9.84 6.24
C VAL A 112 2.92 10.09 4.76
N GLU A 113 2.93 11.35 4.30
CA GLU A 113 3.28 11.67 2.93
C GLU A 113 4.70 11.22 2.57
N GLY A 114 5.66 11.44 3.46
CA GLY A 114 7.04 10.98 3.27
C GLY A 114 7.13 9.46 3.16
N MET A 115 6.38 8.75 3.98
CA MET A 115 6.29 7.29 3.96
C MET A 115 5.67 6.81 2.63
N MET A 116 4.60 7.43 2.18
CA MET A 116 3.96 7.08 0.90
C MET A 116 4.88 7.32 -0.29
N SER A 117 5.62 8.44 -0.28
CA SER A 117 6.56 8.77 -1.35
C SER A 117 7.67 7.73 -1.47
N ALA A 118 8.22 7.29 -0.33
CA ALA A 118 9.24 6.24 -0.31
C ALA A 118 8.65 4.89 -0.71
N GLY A 119 7.50 4.53 -0.15
CA GLY A 119 6.86 3.25 -0.40
C GLY A 119 6.45 3.03 -1.85
N ILE A 120 5.90 4.05 -2.51
CA ILE A 120 5.44 3.90 -3.90
C ILE A 120 6.59 3.66 -4.87
N GLN A 121 7.79 4.18 -4.58
CA GLN A 121 8.99 3.92 -5.38
C GLN A 121 9.42 2.45 -5.24
N VAL A 122 9.33 1.90 -4.03
CA VAL A 122 9.63 0.49 -3.78
C VAL A 122 8.64 -0.41 -4.51
N ILE A 123 7.36 -0.04 -4.52
CA ILE A 123 6.32 -0.77 -5.25
C ILE A 123 6.69 -0.88 -6.73
N ARG A 124 7.01 0.23 -7.39
CA ARG A 124 7.38 0.23 -8.80
C ARG A 124 8.58 -0.66 -9.06
N LYS A 125 9.64 -0.47 -8.30
CA LYS A 125 10.88 -1.23 -8.45
C LYS A 125 10.63 -2.73 -8.29
N THR A 126 9.85 -3.11 -7.28
CA THR A 126 9.55 -4.51 -6.98
C THR A 126 8.75 -5.16 -8.11
N LEU A 127 7.68 -4.49 -8.56
CA LEU A 127 6.82 -5.04 -9.61
C LEU A 127 7.56 -5.17 -10.93
N GLU A 128 8.35 -4.16 -11.29
CA GLU A 128 9.14 -4.22 -12.54
C GLU A 128 10.22 -5.28 -12.48
N SER A 129 10.84 -5.50 -11.33
CA SER A 129 11.82 -6.59 -11.12
C SER A 129 11.16 -7.97 -11.21
N THR A 130 9.95 -8.12 -10.68
CA THR A 130 9.20 -9.37 -10.77
C THR A 130 8.87 -9.71 -12.22
N ALA A 131 8.47 -8.74 -13.02
CA ALA A 131 8.16 -8.94 -14.44
C ALA A 131 9.39 -9.29 -15.26
N ALA A 132 10.59 -8.84 -14.86
CA ALA A 132 11.85 -9.10 -15.55
C ALA A 132 12.38 -10.52 -15.29
N ASN A 133 11.88 -11.19 -14.26
CA ASN A 133 12.27 -12.56 -13.91
C ASN A 133 11.31 -13.60 -14.58
#